data_3d95b31dad7d3633c7a8351036278ae2
#
_entry.id   3d95b31dad7d3633c7a8351036278ae2
#
_cell.length_a   1.000
_cell.length_b   1.000
_cell.length_c   1.000
_cell.angle_alpha   90.00
_cell.angle_beta   90.00
_cell.angle_gamma   90.00
#
_symmetry.space_group_name_H-M   'P 1'
#
loop_
_entity.id
_entity.type
_entity.pdbx_description
1 polymer ?
#
loop_
_entity_poly.entity_id
_entity_poly.type
_entity_poly.pdbx_seq_one_letter_code
_entity_poly.pdbx_strand_id
1 'polypeptide(L)'
;DVTQPGFIEADTVAHCGDSLAGDFVWSLTMTDICTGWTECRANWNKGADGVMTQIKAIQKALPFPVKGFDCDNGSEFLNWHLLRYFQSHKQPIKFTRSRPYHSNDNAHVEQKNWSCVRQLFGYDRLGDPRIVKLMNDLYANEFSLFTNFFCPTLKLASKAREGSKWVRKHSTPITPAQRLLDHADIPKGTKEK
;
A
#
# COMPACT_ATOMS: atom_id res chain seq x y z
N ASP A 1 -7.76 -4.30 15.88
CA ASP A 1 -8.12 -3.20 14.96
C ASP A 1 -7.08 -2.09 15.05
N VAL A 2 -6.53 -1.69 13.90
CA VAL A 2 -5.60 -0.55 13.80
C VAL A 2 -6.43 0.73 13.78
N THR A 3 -6.27 1.54 14.83
CA THR A 3 -7.04 2.78 15.01
C THR A 3 -6.22 4.04 14.74
N GLN A 4 -4.92 3.91 14.48
CA GLN A 4 -4.01 5.03 14.26
C GLN A 4 -3.34 4.96 12.88
N PRO A 5 -3.15 6.10 12.18
CA PRO A 5 -2.36 6.15 10.96
C PRO A 5 -0.89 5.74 11.17
N GLY A 6 -0.31 5.13 10.14
CA GLY A 6 1.08 4.70 10.13
C GLY A 6 1.31 3.18 10.16
N PHE A 7 0.24 2.39 10.16
CA PHE A 7 0.33 0.93 9.99
C PHE A 7 0.02 0.56 8.54
N ILE A 8 1.04 0.12 7.82
CA ILE A 8 1.03 -0.07 6.38
C ILE A 8 0.95 -1.55 6.04
N GLU A 9 0.04 -1.93 5.17
CA GLU A 9 0.11 -3.18 4.39
C GLU A 9 0.81 -2.90 3.07
N ALA A 10 1.74 -3.77 2.68
CA ALA A 10 2.50 -3.65 1.44
C ALA A 10 2.46 -4.93 0.62
N ASP A 11 2.36 -4.79 -0.70
CA ASP A 11 2.36 -5.91 -1.63
C ASP A 11 2.90 -5.46 -2.99
N THR A 12 3.29 -6.44 -3.83
CA THR A 12 3.82 -6.19 -5.16
C THR A 12 2.96 -6.83 -6.24
N VAL A 13 2.76 -6.13 -7.34
CA VAL A 13 1.99 -6.57 -8.50
C VAL A 13 2.90 -6.73 -9.71
N ALA A 14 2.96 -7.93 -10.28
CA ALA A 14 3.73 -8.25 -11.47
C ALA A 14 3.05 -7.72 -12.75
N HIS A 15 3.77 -7.01 -13.60
CA HIS A 15 3.32 -6.68 -14.95
C HIS A 15 3.98 -7.63 -15.96
N CYS A 16 3.65 -8.92 -15.83
CA CYS A 16 4.30 -10.01 -16.56
C CYS A 16 3.56 -10.46 -17.82
N GLY A 17 2.29 -10.02 -18.03
CA GLY A 17 1.43 -10.63 -19.04
C GLY A 17 1.22 -12.12 -18.76
N ASP A 18 1.23 -12.91 -19.82
CA ASP A 18 1.00 -14.36 -19.78
C ASP A 18 2.23 -15.17 -19.34
N SER A 19 3.37 -14.55 -19.07
CA SER A 19 4.62 -15.25 -18.75
C SER A 19 5.43 -14.57 -17.67
N LEU A 20 5.85 -15.36 -16.68
CA LEU A 20 6.78 -14.92 -15.61
C LEU A 20 8.25 -14.96 -16.02
N ALA A 21 8.56 -15.43 -17.25
CA ALA A 21 9.95 -15.52 -17.73
C ALA A 21 10.54 -14.14 -18.04
N GLY A 22 11.81 -13.93 -17.68
CA GLY A 22 12.57 -12.71 -17.92
C GLY A 22 12.17 -11.54 -17.03
N ASP A 23 12.67 -10.35 -17.35
CA ASP A 23 12.46 -9.14 -16.56
C ASP A 23 11.23 -8.35 -17.02
N PHE A 24 10.57 -7.71 -16.10
CA PHE A 24 9.42 -6.84 -16.32
C PHE A 24 9.20 -5.91 -15.12
N VAL A 25 8.33 -4.94 -15.28
CA VAL A 25 7.99 -3.99 -14.22
C VAL A 25 7.14 -4.66 -13.14
N TRP A 26 7.38 -4.25 -11.90
CA TRP A 26 6.57 -4.53 -10.73
C TRP A 26 6.06 -3.23 -10.14
N SER A 27 4.83 -3.22 -9.66
CA SER A 27 4.30 -2.12 -8.86
C SER A 27 4.27 -2.51 -7.39
N LEU A 28 4.91 -1.71 -6.54
CA LEU A 28 4.78 -1.76 -5.09
C LEU A 28 3.57 -0.91 -4.70
N THR A 29 2.64 -1.48 -3.94
CA THR A 29 1.52 -0.79 -3.32
C THR A 29 1.71 -0.78 -1.81
N MET A 30 1.55 0.38 -1.18
CA MET A 30 1.58 0.56 0.26
C MET A 30 0.31 1.27 0.71
N THR A 31 -0.47 0.64 1.60
CA THR A 31 -1.77 1.15 2.05
C THR A 31 -1.80 1.26 3.56
N ASP A 32 -2.15 2.43 4.07
CA ASP A 32 -2.40 2.63 5.50
C ASP A 32 -3.74 2.01 5.92
N ILE A 33 -3.70 1.10 6.90
CA ILE A 33 -4.88 0.35 7.36
C ILE A 33 -5.93 1.30 7.96
N CYS A 34 -5.50 2.32 8.69
CA CYS A 34 -6.41 3.23 9.38
C CYS A 34 -7.17 4.16 8.43
N THR A 35 -6.47 4.84 7.52
CA THR A 35 -7.08 5.86 6.65
C THR A 35 -7.46 5.32 5.28
N GLY A 36 -6.79 4.27 4.82
CA GLY A 36 -6.82 3.79 3.44
C GLY A 36 -5.95 4.62 2.50
N TRP A 37 -5.09 5.51 3.02
CA TRP A 37 -4.11 6.25 2.22
C TRP A 37 -3.21 5.26 1.47
N THR A 38 -3.08 5.45 0.18
CA THR A 38 -2.39 4.50 -0.69
C THR A 38 -1.36 5.22 -1.55
N GLU A 39 -0.14 4.70 -1.55
CA GLU A 39 0.94 5.10 -2.44
C GLU A 39 1.39 3.91 -3.27
N CYS A 40 1.70 4.17 -4.54
CA CYS A 40 2.25 3.17 -5.45
C CYS A 40 3.57 3.65 -6.04
N ARG A 41 4.48 2.73 -6.30
CA ARG A 41 5.72 2.98 -7.05
C ARG A 41 6.04 1.79 -7.93
N ALA A 42 6.58 2.08 -9.10
CA ALA A 42 7.07 1.06 -10.02
C ALA A 42 8.54 0.74 -9.76
N ASN A 43 8.92 -0.51 -9.98
CA ASN A 43 10.28 -0.99 -9.89
C ASN A 43 10.60 -1.91 -11.06
N TRP A 44 11.85 -1.88 -11.53
CA TRP A 44 12.32 -2.85 -12.51
C TRP A 44 12.65 -4.15 -11.81
N ASN A 45 11.99 -5.22 -12.22
CA ASN A 45 12.02 -6.55 -11.58
C ASN A 45 11.69 -6.56 -10.07
N LYS A 46 11.81 -7.73 -9.42
CA LYS A 46 11.44 -7.96 -8.00
C LYS A 46 12.66 -7.97 -7.07
N GLY A 47 13.69 -7.14 -7.39
CA GLY A 47 14.91 -7.10 -6.59
C GLY A 47 14.73 -6.36 -5.26
N ALA A 48 15.27 -6.91 -4.17
CA ALA A 48 15.15 -6.36 -2.82
C ALA A 48 15.63 -4.91 -2.69
N ASP A 49 16.73 -4.55 -3.36
CA ASP A 49 17.29 -3.18 -3.31
C ASP A 49 16.39 -2.17 -4.02
N GLY A 50 15.80 -2.57 -5.15
CA GLY A 50 14.84 -1.74 -5.88
C GLY A 50 13.57 -1.52 -5.05
N VAL A 51 12.99 -2.58 -4.49
CA VAL A 51 11.82 -2.49 -3.60
C VAL A 51 12.12 -1.64 -2.37
N MET A 52 13.28 -1.79 -1.74
CA MET A 52 13.74 -0.95 -0.64
C MET A 52 13.80 0.53 -1.03
N THR A 53 14.30 0.83 -2.21
CA THR A 53 14.38 2.21 -2.73
C THR A 53 12.98 2.81 -2.86
N GLN A 54 12.01 2.04 -3.38
CA GLN A 54 10.63 2.49 -3.52
C GLN A 54 9.92 2.64 -2.15
N ILE A 55 10.16 1.74 -1.20
CA ILE A 55 9.66 1.88 0.18
C ILE A 55 10.12 3.20 0.79
N LYS A 56 11.42 3.53 0.67
CA LYS A 56 11.97 4.81 1.17
C LYS A 56 11.36 6.02 0.48
N ALA A 57 11.12 5.94 -0.83
CA ALA A 57 10.47 7.00 -1.58
C ALA A 57 9.03 7.23 -1.11
N ILE A 58 8.27 6.16 -0.92
CA ILE A 58 6.89 6.22 -0.39
C ILE A 58 6.89 6.79 1.03
N GLN A 59 7.77 6.32 1.93
CA GLN A 59 7.84 6.84 3.30
C GLN A 59 8.05 8.35 3.37
N LYS A 60 8.81 8.93 2.43
CA LYS A 60 9.01 10.38 2.34
C LYS A 60 7.77 11.13 1.84
N ALA A 61 6.93 10.47 1.05
CA ALA A 61 5.72 11.06 0.48
C ALA A 61 4.52 10.96 1.44
N LEU A 62 4.53 10.01 2.38
CA LEU A 62 3.44 9.85 3.35
C LEU A 62 3.28 11.07 4.25
N PRO A 63 2.05 11.55 4.50
CA PRO A 63 1.79 12.70 5.38
C PRO A 63 1.88 12.34 6.88
N PHE A 64 2.24 11.12 7.22
CA PHE A 64 2.38 10.62 8.59
C PHE A 64 3.56 9.66 8.70
N PRO A 65 4.14 9.48 9.90
CA PRO A 65 5.23 8.53 10.10
C PRO A 65 4.73 7.08 10.04
N VAL A 66 5.53 6.20 9.45
CA VAL A 66 5.28 4.75 9.48
C VAL A 66 5.63 4.21 10.86
N LYS A 67 4.69 3.50 11.48
CA LYS A 67 4.80 2.87 12.81
C LYS A 67 4.88 1.34 12.71
N GLY A 68 4.21 0.78 11.72
CA GLY A 68 4.19 -0.65 11.45
C GLY A 68 4.18 -0.91 9.94
N PHE A 69 4.76 -2.03 9.56
CA PHE A 69 4.83 -2.48 8.18
C PHE A 69 4.52 -3.97 8.13
N ASP A 70 3.46 -4.33 7.44
CA ASP A 70 3.03 -5.69 7.20
C ASP A 70 3.13 -6.01 5.71
N CYS A 71 3.61 -7.20 5.39
CA CYS A 71 3.74 -7.65 4.01
C CYS A 71 3.54 -9.17 3.92
N ASP A 72 3.42 -9.68 2.71
CA ASP A 72 3.45 -11.10 2.46
C ASP A 72 4.83 -11.73 2.69
N ASN A 73 4.94 -13.04 2.44
CA ASN A 73 6.20 -13.77 2.55
C ASN A 73 7.06 -13.68 1.27
N GLY A 74 6.88 -12.65 0.45
CA GLY A 74 7.68 -12.43 -0.74
C GLY A 74 9.16 -12.20 -0.42
N SER A 75 10.06 -12.77 -1.23
CA SER A 75 11.51 -12.68 -1.02
C SER A 75 12.04 -11.25 -1.08
N GLU A 76 11.35 -10.35 -1.79
CA GLU A 76 11.65 -8.92 -1.88
C GLU A 76 11.53 -8.18 -0.56
N PHE A 77 10.63 -8.66 0.32
CA PHE A 77 10.42 -8.12 1.67
C PHE A 77 11.22 -8.87 2.72
N LEU A 78 11.52 -10.16 2.48
CA LEU A 78 12.20 -11.03 3.44
C LEU A 78 13.72 -10.91 3.33
N ASN A 79 14.25 -9.73 3.62
CA ASN A 79 15.69 -9.51 3.62
C ASN A 79 16.16 -8.73 4.85
N TRP A 80 17.43 -9.00 5.24
CA TRP A 80 18.05 -8.36 6.41
C TRP A 80 18.22 -6.85 6.25
N HIS A 81 18.29 -6.33 5.01
CA HIS A 81 18.47 -4.92 4.75
C HIS A 81 17.20 -4.15 5.13
N LEU A 82 16.02 -4.67 4.76
CA LEU A 82 14.74 -4.07 5.11
C LEU A 82 14.51 -4.12 6.63
N LEU A 83 14.79 -5.26 7.27
CA LEU A 83 14.65 -5.39 8.72
C LEU A 83 15.54 -4.38 9.47
N ARG A 84 16.83 -4.31 9.11
CA ARG A 84 17.76 -3.35 9.71
C ARG A 84 17.34 -1.93 9.47
N TYR A 85 16.85 -1.61 8.28
CA TYR A 85 16.35 -0.29 7.96
C TYR A 85 15.20 0.11 8.89
N PHE A 86 14.20 -0.75 9.10
CA PHE A 86 13.10 -0.47 10.01
C PHE A 86 13.53 -0.35 11.47
N GLN A 87 14.52 -1.13 11.89
CA GLN A 87 15.09 -1.06 13.25
C GLN A 87 15.95 0.18 13.49
N SER A 88 16.54 0.79 12.44
CA SER A 88 17.42 1.96 12.56
C SER A 88 16.68 3.29 12.78
N HIS A 89 15.38 3.32 12.71
CA HIS A 89 14.59 4.53 12.97
C HIS A 89 14.62 4.90 14.46
N LYS A 90 14.52 6.21 14.78
CA LYS A 90 14.44 6.68 16.19
C LYS A 90 13.33 5.99 16.97
N GLN A 91 12.21 5.74 16.31
CA GLN A 91 11.14 4.85 16.77
C GLN A 91 11.13 3.66 15.80
N PRO A 92 11.59 2.48 16.23
CA PRO A 92 11.65 1.31 15.37
C PRO A 92 10.27 0.98 14.79
N ILE A 93 10.24 0.75 13.48
CA ILE A 93 9.01 0.36 12.78
C ILE A 93 8.75 -1.11 13.08
N LYS A 94 7.55 -1.41 13.57
CA LYS A 94 7.13 -2.79 13.83
C LYS A 94 6.98 -3.52 12.50
N PHE A 95 7.83 -4.50 12.24
CA PHE A 95 7.77 -5.33 11.04
C PHE A 95 7.02 -6.62 11.33
N THR A 96 5.96 -6.88 10.58
CA THR A 96 5.14 -8.10 10.67
C THR A 96 4.97 -8.72 9.30
N ARG A 97 4.51 -9.96 9.28
CA ARG A 97 4.26 -10.73 8.06
C ARG A 97 2.92 -11.42 8.17
N SER A 98 2.23 -11.48 7.06
CA SER A 98 0.99 -12.24 6.92
C SER A 98 1.23 -13.71 7.23
N ARG A 99 0.28 -14.31 7.90
CA ARG A 99 0.33 -15.74 8.22
C ARG A 99 0.17 -16.55 6.94
N PRO A 100 0.92 -17.63 6.75
CA PRO A 100 0.71 -18.53 5.62
C PRO A 100 -0.75 -19.00 5.53
N TYR A 101 -1.32 -18.99 4.34
CA TYR A 101 -2.70 -19.42 4.04
C TYR A 101 -3.82 -18.61 4.70
N HIS A 102 -3.54 -17.40 5.18
CA HIS A 102 -4.53 -16.46 5.72
C HIS A 102 -4.72 -15.26 4.78
N SER A 103 -5.51 -15.44 3.72
CA SER A 103 -5.79 -14.39 2.70
C SER A 103 -6.43 -13.11 3.24
N ASN A 104 -6.95 -13.11 4.47
CA ASN A 104 -7.53 -11.91 5.07
C ASN A 104 -6.49 -10.98 5.71
N ASP A 105 -5.25 -11.43 5.88
CA ASP A 105 -4.23 -10.68 6.59
C ASP A 105 -3.72 -9.46 5.77
N ASN A 106 -3.82 -9.50 4.42
CA ASN A 106 -3.43 -8.41 3.51
C ASN A 106 -4.62 -7.85 2.68
N ALA A 107 -5.84 -7.98 3.19
CA ALA A 107 -7.05 -7.66 2.43
C ALA A 107 -7.13 -6.20 1.96
N HIS A 108 -6.56 -5.26 2.71
CA HIS A 108 -6.57 -3.84 2.36
C HIS A 108 -5.69 -3.55 1.15
N VAL A 109 -4.46 -4.06 1.12
CA VAL A 109 -3.54 -3.84 0.00
C VAL A 109 -3.96 -4.64 -1.23
N GLU A 110 -4.49 -5.86 -1.08
CA GLU A 110 -5.00 -6.66 -2.21
C GLU A 110 -6.11 -5.94 -2.96
N GLN A 111 -7.07 -5.34 -2.24
CA GLN A 111 -8.11 -4.52 -2.87
C GLN A 111 -7.51 -3.33 -3.63
N LYS A 112 -6.46 -2.71 -3.09
CA LYS A 112 -5.78 -1.58 -3.71
C LYS A 112 -4.95 -1.99 -4.92
N ASN A 113 -4.37 -3.17 -4.93
CA ASN A 113 -3.68 -3.73 -6.09
C ASN A 113 -4.61 -3.79 -7.32
N TRP A 114 -5.86 -4.18 -7.12
CA TRP A 114 -6.83 -4.16 -8.20
C TRP A 114 -7.17 -2.72 -8.64
N SER A 115 -7.59 -1.85 -7.72
CA SER A 115 -8.06 -0.50 -8.04
C SER A 115 -6.95 0.48 -8.45
N CYS A 116 -5.75 0.36 -7.87
CA CYS A 116 -4.67 1.30 -8.09
C CYS A 116 -3.63 0.83 -9.13
N VAL A 117 -3.58 -0.49 -9.39
CA VAL A 117 -2.59 -1.04 -10.34
C VAL A 117 -3.30 -1.65 -11.54
N ARG A 118 -4.17 -2.64 -11.33
CA ARG A 118 -4.78 -3.39 -12.43
C ARG A 118 -5.76 -2.57 -13.26
N GLN A 119 -6.58 -1.73 -12.64
CA GLN A 119 -7.46 -0.83 -13.38
C GLN A 119 -6.71 0.24 -14.16
N LEU A 120 -5.52 0.65 -13.69
CA LEU A 120 -4.72 1.70 -14.34
C LEU A 120 -3.86 1.15 -15.48
N PHE A 121 -3.17 0.02 -15.28
CA PHE A 121 -2.18 -0.53 -16.22
C PHE A 121 -2.59 -1.85 -16.86
N GLY A 122 -3.70 -2.45 -16.45
CA GLY A 122 -4.16 -3.73 -17.00
C GLY A 122 -3.31 -4.92 -16.55
N TYR A 123 -3.29 -5.92 -17.43
CA TYR A 123 -2.61 -7.20 -17.21
C TYR A 123 -1.49 -7.46 -18.22
N ASP A 124 -1.28 -6.56 -19.16
CA ASP A 124 -0.27 -6.71 -20.20
C ASP A 124 1.14 -6.69 -19.62
N ARG A 125 2.09 -7.22 -20.42
CA ARG A 125 3.49 -7.22 -20.05
C ARG A 125 4.12 -5.84 -20.23
N LEU A 126 4.73 -5.32 -19.18
CA LEU A 126 5.54 -4.11 -19.21
C LEU A 126 7.04 -4.49 -19.16
N GLY A 127 7.62 -4.79 -20.31
CA GLY A 127 8.98 -5.32 -20.48
C GLY A 127 10.06 -4.28 -20.81
N ASP A 128 9.77 -3.00 -20.70
CA ASP A 128 10.73 -1.92 -20.97
C ASP A 128 11.07 -1.16 -19.68
N PRO A 129 12.35 -1.14 -19.22
CA PRO A 129 12.74 -0.45 -17.99
C PRO A 129 12.49 1.07 -18.04
N ARG A 130 12.40 1.70 -19.21
CA ARG A 130 12.10 3.12 -19.36
C ARG A 130 10.70 3.49 -18.86
N ILE A 131 9.78 2.54 -18.87
CA ILE A 131 8.41 2.72 -18.37
C ILE A 131 8.40 2.98 -16.86
N VAL A 132 9.35 2.46 -16.09
CA VAL A 132 9.43 2.65 -14.63
C VAL A 132 9.42 4.12 -14.25
N LYS A 133 10.20 4.96 -14.97
CA LYS A 133 10.23 6.40 -14.71
C LYS A 133 8.86 7.04 -14.94
N LEU A 134 8.22 6.73 -16.07
CA LEU A 134 6.91 7.27 -16.43
C LEU A 134 5.82 6.85 -15.42
N MET A 135 5.84 5.59 -15.03
CA MET A 135 4.91 5.08 -14.00
C MET A 135 5.13 5.78 -12.65
N ASN A 136 6.38 5.99 -12.25
CA ASN A 136 6.70 6.67 -11.00
C ASN A 136 6.33 8.16 -11.03
N ASP A 137 6.51 8.83 -12.16
CA ASP A 137 6.06 10.22 -12.35
C ASP A 137 4.54 10.30 -12.17
N LEU A 138 3.78 9.40 -12.82
CA LEU A 138 2.32 9.32 -12.67
C LEU A 138 1.89 8.95 -11.25
N TYR A 139 2.47 7.90 -10.68
CA TYR A 139 2.11 7.42 -9.35
C TYR A 139 2.38 8.47 -8.25
N ALA A 140 3.52 9.16 -8.32
CA ALA A 140 3.94 10.10 -7.28
C ALA A 140 3.19 11.43 -7.31
N ASN A 141 2.64 11.80 -8.43
CA ASN A 141 1.99 13.10 -8.64
C ASN A 141 0.47 12.91 -8.78
N GLU A 142 -0.01 12.80 -10.01
CA GLU A 142 -1.44 12.86 -10.32
C GLU A 142 -2.22 11.72 -9.68
N PHE A 143 -1.69 10.52 -9.72
CA PHE A 143 -2.42 9.34 -9.25
C PHE A 143 -2.51 9.27 -7.73
N SER A 144 -1.45 9.64 -7.00
CA SER A 144 -1.48 9.73 -5.53
C SER A 144 -2.53 10.76 -5.09
N LEU A 145 -2.54 11.95 -5.70
CA LEU A 145 -3.53 12.98 -5.41
C LEU A 145 -4.94 12.51 -5.73
N PHE A 146 -5.16 11.96 -6.92
CA PHE A 146 -6.47 11.46 -7.34
C PHE A 146 -7.00 10.40 -6.37
N THR A 147 -6.19 9.37 -6.08
CA THR A 147 -6.61 8.24 -5.24
C THR A 147 -6.91 8.66 -3.81
N ASN A 148 -6.08 9.53 -3.22
CA ASN A 148 -6.19 9.87 -1.82
C ASN A 148 -7.18 11.02 -1.53
N PHE A 149 -7.35 11.97 -2.45
CA PHE A 149 -8.21 13.13 -2.22
C PHE A 149 -9.56 13.06 -2.95
N PHE A 150 -9.68 12.31 -4.03
CA PHE A 150 -10.89 12.32 -4.87
C PHE A 150 -11.60 10.97 -4.96
N CYS A 151 -11.00 9.86 -4.50
CA CYS A 151 -11.62 8.55 -4.53
C CYS A 151 -12.14 8.14 -3.14
N PRO A 152 -13.44 8.34 -2.82
CA PRO A 152 -13.99 7.91 -1.56
C PRO A 152 -14.06 6.38 -1.48
N THR A 153 -13.79 5.84 -0.30
CA THR A 153 -13.81 4.41 -0.03
C THR A 153 -14.69 4.08 1.16
N LEU A 154 -15.28 2.89 1.14
CA LEU A 154 -16.05 2.34 2.25
C LEU A 154 -15.12 1.61 3.23
N LYS A 155 -15.40 1.71 4.52
CA LYS A 155 -14.79 0.85 5.55
C LYS A 155 -15.85 -0.03 6.19
N LEU A 156 -15.48 -1.26 6.55
CA LEU A 156 -16.35 -2.15 7.29
C LEU A 156 -16.55 -1.58 8.70
N ALA A 157 -17.78 -1.17 9.01
CA ALA A 157 -18.16 -0.63 10.32
C ALA A 157 -18.55 -1.74 11.30
N SER A 158 -19.28 -2.75 10.82
CA SER A 158 -19.64 -3.91 11.63
C SER A 158 -19.85 -5.16 10.77
N LYS A 159 -19.58 -6.31 11.38
CA LYS A 159 -19.83 -7.63 10.80
C LYS A 159 -20.48 -8.49 11.87
N ALA A 160 -21.72 -8.88 11.66
CA ALA A 160 -22.48 -9.72 12.56
C ALA A 160 -23.01 -10.96 11.81
N ARG A 161 -23.18 -12.07 12.55
CA ARG A 161 -23.79 -13.27 12.00
C ARG A 161 -25.27 -13.27 12.38
N GLU A 162 -26.11 -13.32 11.36
CA GLU A 162 -27.56 -13.46 11.50
C GLU A 162 -28.01 -14.80 10.90
N GLY A 163 -28.24 -15.81 11.76
CA GLY A 163 -28.49 -17.17 11.34
C GLY A 163 -27.30 -17.76 10.56
N SER A 164 -27.52 -18.14 9.29
CA SER A 164 -26.49 -18.70 8.41
C SER A 164 -25.72 -17.63 7.60
N LYS A 165 -26.15 -16.36 7.65
CA LYS A 165 -25.59 -15.28 6.82
C LYS A 165 -24.74 -14.31 7.63
N TRP A 166 -23.71 -13.74 6.97
CA TRP A 166 -22.94 -12.63 7.49
C TRP A 166 -23.54 -11.31 6.99
N VAL A 167 -23.99 -10.47 7.92
CA VAL A 167 -24.43 -9.10 7.63
C VAL A 167 -23.25 -8.16 7.87
N ARG A 168 -22.92 -7.37 6.83
CA ARG A 168 -21.85 -6.37 6.87
C ARG A 168 -22.45 -4.99 6.71
N LYS A 169 -22.13 -4.09 7.63
CA LYS A 169 -22.46 -2.66 7.52
C LYS A 169 -21.17 -1.89 7.23
N HIS A 170 -21.24 -0.95 6.30
CA HIS A 170 -20.10 -0.11 5.93
C HIS A 170 -20.34 1.32 6.40
N SER A 171 -19.25 2.05 6.61
CA SER A 171 -19.27 3.49 6.88
C SER A 171 -19.76 4.27 5.65
N THR A 172 -20.11 5.53 5.87
CA THR A 172 -20.27 6.48 4.76
C THR A 172 -18.98 6.56 3.94
N PRO A 173 -19.07 6.58 2.59
CA PRO A 173 -17.90 6.73 1.75
C PRO A 173 -17.23 8.09 1.99
N ILE A 174 -15.95 8.08 2.37
CA ILE A 174 -15.13 9.29 2.48
C ILE A 174 -13.73 9.00 1.94
N THR A 175 -13.01 10.03 1.54
CA THR A 175 -11.66 9.88 0.98
C THR A 175 -10.64 9.54 2.06
N PRO A 176 -9.50 8.90 1.70
CA PRO A 176 -8.38 8.71 2.63
C PRO A 176 -7.89 10.02 3.26
N ALA A 177 -7.79 11.09 2.46
CA ALA A 177 -7.42 12.41 2.95
C ALA A 177 -8.39 12.94 4.00
N GLN A 178 -9.72 12.83 3.77
CA GLN A 178 -10.71 13.24 4.76
C GLN A 178 -10.58 12.45 6.06
N ARG A 179 -10.37 11.11 6.01
CA ARG A 179 -10.12 10.32 7.22
C ARG A 179 -8.88 10.77 7.96
N LEU A 180 -7.83 11.14 7.23
CA LEU A 180 -6.61 11.67 7.82
C LEU A 180 -6.85 13.01 8.50
N LEU A 181 -7.56 13.93 7.84
CA LEU A 181 -7.90 15.25 8.37
C LEU A 181 -8.76 15.17 9.64
N ASP A 182 -9.71 14.23 9.67
CA ASP A 182 -10.61 14.01 10.80
C ASP A 182 -9.93 13.31 11.99
N HIS A 183 -8.74 12.70 11.76
CA HIS A 183 -8.08 11.90 12.79
C HIS A 183 -7.42 12.78 13.86
N ALA A 184 -7.69 12.45 15.15
CA ALA A 184 -7.21 13.25 16.29
C ALA A 184 -5.68 13.23 16.45
N ASP A 185 -5.03 12.09 16.11
CA ASP A 185 -3.59 11.92 16.29
C ASP A 185 -2.74 12.59 15.21
N ILE A 186 -3.37 13.19 14.20
CA ILE A 186 -2.64 13.92 13.15
C ILE A 186 -2.43 15.37 13.58
N PRO A 187 -1.17 15.84 13.66
CA PRO A 187 -0.87 17.21 14.04
C PRO A 187 -1.51 18.24 13.10
N LYS A 188 -1.96 19.38 13.65
CA LYS A 188 -2.56 20.46 12.85
C LYS A 188 -1.65 20.92 11.70
N GLY A 189 -0.36 21.08 11.91
CA GLY A 189 0.58 21.47 10.86
C GLY A 189 0.77 20.44 9.73
N THR A 190 0.36 19.18 9.92
CA THR A 190 0.27 18.18 8.84
C THR A 190 -1.00 18.35 8.03
N LYS A 191 -2.10 18.76 8.69
CA LYS A 191 -3.42 18.97 8.06
C LYS A 191 -3.47 20.23 7.19
N GLU A 192 -2.52 21.15 7.38
CA GLU A 192 -2.42 22.43 6.66
C GLU A 192 -1.50 22.37 5.43
N LYS A 193 -0.78 21.27 5.25
CA LYS A 193 0.08 21.00 4.09
C LYS A 193 -0.66 20.27 2.99
#